data_dfc901fafc7ee239d775d82b434f3f7b
#
_entry.id   dfc901fafc7ee239d775d82b434f3f7b
#
_cell.length_a   1.000
_cell.length_b   1.000
_cell.length_c   1.000
_cell.angle_alpha   90.00
_cell.angle_beta   90.00
_cell.angle_gamma   90.00
#
_symmetry.space_group_name_H-M   'P 1'
#
loop_
_entity.id
_entity.type
_entity.pdbx_description
1 polymer ?
#
loop_
_entity_poly.entity_id
_entity_poly.type
_entity_poly.pdbx_seq_one_letter_code
_entity_poly.pdbx_strand_id
1 'polypeptide(L)'
;ASDVYKRQEQYIPIQTEIFTIQKSMERGQKYLNIISLYDNAELRQQLEGSLAEEVSTITESEKKIDVYLKDNNNTKLKDAIKKYEEFLDKVLLQFSTIQEYVDTGDFAQASIALGSDFQNLVRDMGEKTETNLTENLEGGISEQSKLYNQAVDMNIQVTKILFVIFIMVSVVVLLIMRRTVSKPASAASCQLDHIIDDINKKKGDLTKRITVRSHDEIGQLSEGINNFIIQLQMVIRKVHHQSESMQNSLGVMNTEVNSSSENVNYIATTMEEITASMDCLLYTSDAA
;
A
#
# COMPACT_ATOMS: atom_id res chain seq x y z
N ALA A 1 4.51 -1.93 21.78
CA ALA A 1 3.15 -2.21 21.29
C ALA A 1 2.52 -3.38 22.03
N SER A 2 3.21 -4.51 22.24
CA SER A 2 2.68 -5.71 22.95
C SER A 2 2.27 -5.42 24.39
N ASP A 3 3.06 -4.63 25.15
CA ASP A 3 2.77 -4.38 26.57
C ASP A 3 1.62 -3.37 26.76
N VAL A 4 1.44 -2.45 25.82
CA VAL A 4 0.34 -1.49 25.86
C VAL A 4 -1.00 -2.20 25.62
N TYR A 5 -1.08 -3.08 24.63
CA TYR A 5 -2.27 -3.89 24.36
C TYR A 5 -2.61 -4.85 25.52
N LYS A 6 -1.62 -5.54 26.09
CA LYS A 6 -1.84 -6.46 27.23
C LYS A 6 -2.43 -5.76 28.45
N ARG A 7 -2.01 -4.54 28.76
CA ARG A 7 -2.55 -3.80 29.90
C ARG A 7 -4.00 -3.35 29.67
N GLN A 8 -4.35 -2.95 28.44
CA GLN A 8 -5.73 -2.56 28.11
C GLN A 8 -6.69 -3.76 28.18
N GLU A 9 -6.23 -4.93 27.81
CA GLU A 9 -6.96 -6.20 27.96
C GLU A 9 -7.17 -6.62 29.41
N GLN A 10 -6.45 -6.05 30.38
CA GLN A 10 -6.59 -6.36 31.80
C GLN A 10 -7.51 -5.38 32.55
N TYR A 11 -7.34 -4.07 32.37
CA TYR A 11 -8.10 -3.06 33.13
C TYR A 11 -9.58 -3.01 32.75
N ILE A 12 -9.93 -3.05 31.48
CA ILE A 12 -11.32 -3.00 31.02
C ILE A 12 -12.11 -4.23 31.43
N PRO A 13 -11.59 -5.48 31.30
CA PRO A 13 -12.28 -6.64 31.80
C PRO A 13 -12.48 -6.61 33.33
N ILE A 14 -11.48 -6.19 34.11
CA ILE A 14 -11.61 -6.03 35.56
C ILE A 14 -12.75 -5.07 35.90
N GLN A 15 -12.80 -3.91 35.25
CA GLN A 15 -13.87 -2.92 35.44
C GLN A 15 -15.25 -3.51 35.10
N THR A 16 -15.33 -4.30 34.04
CA THR A 16 -16.57 -4.98 33.63
C THR A 16 -17.04 -6.00 34.67
N GLU A 17 -16.13 -6.81 35.20
CA GLU A 17 -16.48 -7.79 36.25
C GLU A 17 -16.88 -7.09 37.56
N ILE A 18 -16.21 -6.01 37.96
CA ILE A 18 -16.61 -5.21 39.13
C ILE A 18 -18.03 -4.66 38.97
N PHE A 19 -18.35 -4.11 37.79
CA PHE A 19 -19.71 -3.62 37.51
C PHE A 19 -20.75 -4.77 37.57
N THR A 20 -20.38 -5.96 37.11
CA THR A 20 -21.22 -7.16 37.22
C THR A 20 -21.47 -7.54 38.67
N ILE A 21 -20.43 -7.55 39.51
CA ILE A 21 -20.53 -7.80 40.95
C ILE A 21 -21.45 -6.77 41.62
N GLN A 22 -21.25 -5.48 41.37
CA GLN A 22 -22.10 -4.43 41.95
C GLN A 22 -23.58 -4.62 41.61
N LYS A 23 -23.89 -4.94 40.36
CA LYS A 23 -25.29 -5.23 39.95
C LYS A 23 -25.87 -6.47 40.61
N SER A 24 -25.07 -7.52 40.76
CA SER A 24 -25.50 -8.75 41.42
C SER A 24 -25.70 -8.52 42.92
N MET A 25 -24.87 -7.71 43.57
CA MET A 25 -25.11 -7.28 44.97
C MET A 25 -26.41 -6.52 45.12
N GLU A 26 -26.67 -5.53 44.26
CA GLU A 26 -27.93 -4.76 44.29
C GLU A 26 -29.16 -5.67 44.14
N ARG A 27 -29.12 -6.64 43.22
CA ARG A 27 -30.23 -7.59 43.00
C ARG A 27 -30.36 -8.54 44.16
N GLY A 28 -29.25 -9.08 44.70
CA GLY A 28 -29.24 -9.95 45.88
C GLY A 28 -29.86 -9.24 47.08
N GLN A 29 -29.47 -7.98 47.37
CA GLN A 29 -30.10 -7.16 48.41
C GLN A 29 -31.59 -6.97 48.19
N LYS A 30 -32.02 -6.73 46.94
CA LYS A 30 -33.45 -6.59 46.60
C LYS A 30 -34.21 -7.87 46.88
N TYR A 31 -33.68 -9.03 46.52
CA TYR A 31 -34.32 -10.33 46.79
C TYR A 31 -34.43 -10.58 48.27
N LEU A 32 -33.35 -10.37 49.05
CA LEU A 32 -33.36 -10.48 50.52
C LEU A 32 -34.40 -9.56 51.15
N ASN A 33 -34.52 -8.34 50.67
CA ASN A 33 -35.52 -7.39 51.14
C ASN A 33 -36.97 -7.91 50.95
N ILE A 34 -37.25 -8.51 49.79
CA ILE A 34 -38.59 -9.06 49.48
C ILE A 34 -38.86 -10.26 50.36
N ILE A 35 -37.93 -11.21 50.48
CA ILE A 35 -38.16 -12.43 51.29
C ILE A 35 -38.22 -12.13 52.78
N SER A 36 -37.60 -11.05 53.27
CA SER A 36 -37.67 -10.60 54.66
C SER A 36 -38.99 -9.92 55.01
N LEU A 37 -39.75 -9.39 54.01
CA LEU A 37 -40.97 -8.64 54.23
C LEU A 37 -42.25 -9.47 53.98
N TYR A 38 -42.16 -10.52 53.16
CA TYR A 38 -43.32 -11.28 52.71
C TYR A 38 -43.22 -12.74 53.15
N ASP A 39 -44.16 -13.20 54.01
CA ASP A 39 -44.29 -14.59 54.41
C ASP A 39 -45.05 -15.40 53.35
N ASN A 40 -44.43 -15.68 52.24
CA ASN A 40 -44.94 -16.49 51.14
C ASN A 40 -43.92 -17.53 50.74
N ALA A 41 -44.17 -18.79 51.02
CA ALA A 41 -43.22 -19.89 50.82
C ALA A 41 -42.88 -20.13 49.34
N GLU A 42 -43.80 -19.96 48.39
CA GLU A 42 -43.54 -20.16 46.98
C GLU A 42 -42.68 -19.04 46.41
N LEU A 43 -43.03 -17.77 46.75
CA LEU A 43 -42.22 -16.61 46.37
C LEU A 43 -40.82 -16.68 46.98
N ARG A 44 -40.71 -17.15 48.25
CA ARG A 44 -39.43 -17.32 48.93
C ARG A 44 -38.55 -18.32 48.17
N GLN A 45 -39.03 -19.50 47.86
CA GLN A 45 -38.28 -20.51 47.12
C GLN A 45 -37.76 -20.02 45.75
N GLN A 46 -38.60 -19.25 45.03
CA GLN A 46 -38.20 -18.66 43.76
C GLN A 46 -37.10 -17.61 43.92
N LEU A 47 -37.22 -16.72 44.89
CA LEU A 47 -36.24 -15.67 45.14
C LEU A 47 -34.93 -16.14 45.75
N GLU A 48 -34.97 -17.20 46.55
CA GLU A 48 -33.75 -17.91 47.06
C GLU A 48 -32.97 -18.50 45.89
N GLY A 49 -33.63 -19.10 44.89
CA GLY A 49 -33.00 -19.56 43.67
C GLY A 49 -32.31 -18.43 42.89
N SER A 50 -33.01 -17.29 42.78
CA SER A 50 -32.45 -16.09 42.13
C SER A 50 -31.30 -15.48 42.92
N LEU A 51 -31.38 -15.50 44.27
CA LEU A 51 -30.29 -15.01 45.13
C LEU A 51 -29.05 -15.90 44.98
N ALA A 52 -29.21 -17.24 44.96
CA ALA A 52 -28.12 -18.16 44.73
C ALA A 52 -27.44 -17.95 43.38
N GLU A 53 -28.17 -17.60 42.33
CA GLU A 53 -27.63 -17.26 41.04
C GLU A 53 -26.77 -15.98 41.09
N GLU A 54 -27.24 -14.93 41.79
CA GLU A 54 -26.47 -13.69 41.96
C GLU A 54 -25.18 -13.92 42.80
N VAL A 55 -25.27 -14.71 43.87
CA VAL A 55 -24.09 -15.11 44.66
C VAL A 55 -23.07 -15.90 43.81
N SER A 56 -23.55 -16.81 42.96
CA SER A 56 -22.69 -17.54 42.02
C SER A 56 -22.04 -16.59 41.00
N THR A 57 -22.78 -15.61 40.49
CA THR A 57 -22.26 -14.60 39.56
C THR A 57 -21.16 -13.75 40.20
N ILE A 58 -21.34 -13.32 41.46
CA ILE A 58 -20.30 -12.60 42.24
C ILE A 58 -19.03 -13.43 42.32
N THR A 59 -19.14 -14.66 42.78
CA THR A 59 -17.97 -15.58 42.97
C THR A 59 -17.27 -15.93 41.65
N GLU A 60 -18.03 -16.02 40.55
CA GLU A 60 -17.46 -16.27 39.22
C GLU A 60 -16.71 -15.03 38.70
N SER A 61 -17.26 -13.84 38.90
CA SER A 61 -16.62 -12.59 38.54
C SER A 61 -15.34 -12.32 39.33
N GLU A 62 -15.31 -12.63 40.63
CA GLU A 62 -14.09 -12.61 41.47
C GLU A 62 -12.98 -13.47 40.87
N LYS A 63 -13.28 -14.73 40.52
CA LYS A 63 -12.32 -15.63 39.87
C LYS A 63 -11.79 -15.11 38.53
N LYS A 64 -12.63 -14.45 37.76
CA LYS A 64 -12.20 -13.81 36.51
C LYS A 64 -11.26 -12.63 36.77
N ILE A 65 -11.54 -11.82 37.78
CA ILE A 65 -10.68 -10.71 38.21
C ILE A 65 -9.29 -11.25 38.60
N ASP A 66 -9.20 -12.33 39.34
CA ASP A 66 -7.94 -12.98 39.72
C ASP A 66 -7.12 -13.39 38.49
N VAL A 67 -7.78 -13.93 37.47
CA VAL A 67 -7.11 -14.31 36.21
C VAL A 67 -6.52 -13.08 35.51
N TYR A 68 -7.26 -11.99 35.45
CA TYR A 68 -6.76 -10.76 34.82
C TYR A 68 -5.66 -10.07 35.63
N LEU A 69 -5.63 -10.28 36.96
CA LEU A 69 -4.59 -9.75 37.85
C LEU A 69 -3.28 -10.53 37.86
N LYS A 70 -3.30 -11.77 37.41
CA LYS A 70 -2.15 -12.68 37.53
C LYS A 70 -0.87 -12.05 36.96
N ASP A 71 -0.95 -11.46 35.79
CA ASP A 71 0.18 -10.85 35.07
C ASP A 71 0.22 -9.32 35.21
N ASN A 72 -0.58 -8.75 36.12
CA ASN A 72 -0.60 -7.31 36.37
C ASN A 72 0.46 -6.93 37.39
N ASN A 73 1.29 -5.94 37.10
CA ASN A 73 2.35 -5.47 38.00
C ASN A 73 1.94 -4.27 38.86
N ASN A 74 0.70 -3.80 38.75
CA ASN A 74 0.20 -2.68 39.56
C ASN A 74 -0.14 -3.13 40.98
N THR A 75 0.79 -2.94 41.89
CA THR A 75 0.65 -3.33 43.30
C THR A 75 -0.51 -2.59 44.00
N LYS A 76 -0.75 -1.33 43.65
CA LYS A 76 -1.85 -0.54 44.23
C LYS A 76 -3.21 -1.09 43.81
N LEU A 77 -3.35 -1.49 42.55
CA LEU A 77 -4.57 -2.12 42.07
C LEU A 77 -4.80 -3.47 42.76
N LYS A 78 -3.76 -4.30 42.88
CA LYS A 78 -3.85 -5.59 43.62
C LYS A 78 -4.31 -5.38 45.05
N ASP A 79 -3.78 -4.38 45.72
CA ASP A 79 -4.14 -4.05 47.11
C ASP A 79 -5.59 -3.52 47.22
N ALA A 80 -6.01 -2.72 46.25
CA ALA A 80 -7.39 -2.24 46.18
C ALA A 80 -8.39 -3.36 45.92
N ILE A 81 -8.08 -4.30 45.02
CA ILE A 81 -8.91 -5.47 44.72
C ILE A 81 -8.99 -6.39 45.93
N LYS A 82 -7.88 -6.66 46.60
CA LYS A 82 -7.89 -7.49 47.83
C LYS A 82 -8.80 -6.90 48.91
N LYS A 83 -8.80 -5.60 49.11
CA LYS A 83 -9.73 -4.93 50.05
C LYS A 83 -11.18 -5.00 49.57
N TYR A 84 -11.42 -4.99 48.27
CA TYR A 84 -12.74 -5.18 47.70
C TYR A 84 -13.25 -6.61 47.89
N GLU A 85 -12.39 -7.64 47.72
CA GLU A 85 -12.70 -9.04 48.02
C GLU A 85 -13.03 -9.25 49.52
N GLU A 86 -12.24 -8.65 50.42
CA GLU A 86 -12.55 -8.67 51.87
C GLU A 86 -13.91 -8.03 52.20
N PHE A 87 -14.32 -7.03 51.44
CA PHE A 87 -15.65 -6.43 51.56
C PHE A 87 -16.74 -7.38 51.00
N LEU A 88 -16.51 -8.02 49.85
CA LEU A 88 -17.44 -8.96 49.22
C LEU A 88 -17.66 -10.20 50.13
N ASP A 89 -16.62 -10.73 50.71
CA ASP A 89 -16.73 -11.84 51.70
C ASP A 89 -17.71 -11.50 52.83
N LYS A 90 -17.62 -10.28 53.36
CA LYS A 90 -18.54 -9.79 54.39
C LYS A 90 -19.95 -9.60 53.90
N VAL A 91 -20.12 -9.12 52.65
CA VAL A 91 -21.42 -9.01 52.01
C VAL A 91 -22.10 -10.37 51.84
N LEU A 92 -21.35 -11.36 51.33
CA LEU A 92 -21.84 -12.71 51.13
C LEU A 92 -22.15 -13.41 52.47
N LEU A 93 -21.35 -13.19 53.51
CA LEU A 93 -21.64 -13.64 54.84
C LEU A 93 -22.91 -12.99 55.38
N GLN A 94 -23.13 -11.70 55.16
CA GLN A 94 -24.33 -11.01 55.59
C GLN A 94 -25.57 -11.53 54.86
N PHE A 95 -25.45 -11.81 53.53
CA PHE A 95 -26.52 -12.42 52.74
C PHE A 95 -26.95 -13.77 53.31
N SER A 96 -25.96 -14.64 53.64
CA SER A 96 -26.26 -15.97 54.24
C SER A 96 -26.87 -15.84 55.64
N THR A 97 -26.43 -14.89 56.44
CA THR A 97 -27.00 -14.62 57.78
C THR A 97 -28.43 -14.15 57.72
N ILE A 98 -28.77 -13.23 56.79
CA ILE A 98 -30.15 -12.76 56.59
C ILE A 98 -31.02 -13.93 56.12
N GLN A 99 -30.53 -14.76 55.19
CA GLN A 99 -31.26 -15.92 54.69
C GLN A 99 -31.51 -16.92 55.83
N GLU A 100 -30.56 -17.19 56.72
CA GLU A 100 -30.76 -18.05 57.88
C GLU A 100 -31.84 -17.53 58.81
N TYR A 101 -31.91 -16.22 59.08
CA TYR A 101 -33.00 -15.62 59.86
C TYR A 101 -34.37 -15.80 59.18
N VAL A 102 -34.45 -15.66 57.86
CA VAL A 102 -35.68 -15.90 57.10
C VAL A 102 -36.10 -17.38 57.18
N ASP A 103 -35.14 -18.31 57.03
CA ASP A 103 -35.41 -19.75 57.07
C ASP A 103 -35.88 -20.22 58.45
N THR A 104 -35.36 -19.60 59.53
CA THR A 104 -35.81 -19.87 60.90
C THR A 104 -37.10 -19.15 61.29
N GLY A 105 -37.64 -18.30 60.40
CA GLY A 105 -38.86 -17.53 60.65
C GLY A 105 -38.67 -16.27 61.49
N ASP A 106 -37.41 -15.88 61.75
CA ASP A 106 -37.10 -14.67 62.53
C ASP A 106 -36.99 -13.45 61.62
N PHE A 107 -38.10 -13.07 61.05
CA PHE A 107 -38.21 -11.90 60.12
C PHE A 107 -37.81 -10.59 60.80
N ALA A 108 -37.96 -10.49 62.13
CA ALA A 108 -37.54 -9.29 62.87
C ALA A 108 -36.02 -9.12 62.81
N GLN A 109 -35.25 -10.18 63.06
CA GLN A 109 -33.79 -10.17 62.97
C GLN A 109 -33.33 -10.02 61.52
N ALA A 110 -33.98 -10.70 60.57
CA ALA A 110 -33.70 -10.52 59.16
C ALA A 110 -33.81 -9.02 58.70
N SER A 111 -34.89 -8.35 59.13
CA SER A 111 -35.12 -6.94 58.83
C SER A 111 -34.08 -6.01 59.47
N ILE A 112 -33.68 -6.32 60.73
CA ILE A 112 -32.62 -5.56 61.42
C ILE A 112 -31.27 -5.77 60.70
N ALA A 113 -30.91 -7.01 60.42
CA ALA A 113 -29.66 -7.34 59.72
C ALA A 113 -29.57 -6.66 58.33
N LEU A 114 -30.68 -6.64 57.59
CA LEU A 114 -30.74 -5.97 56.29
C LEU A 114 -30.76 -4.44 56.40
N GLY A 115 -31.52 -3.88 57.36
CA GLY A 115 -31.71 -2.46 57.51
C GLY A 115 -30.58 -1.75 58.23
N SER A 116 -29.94 -2.36 59.23
CA SER A 116 -28.86 -1.72 59.96
C SER A 116 -27.49 -2.28 59.62
N ASP A 117 -27.32 -3.60 59.75
CA ASP A 117 -25.97 -4.21 59.66
C ASP A 117 -25.44 -4.20 58.23
N PHE A 118 -26.26 -4.55 57.26
CA PHE A 118 -25.91 -4.49 55.85
C PHE A 118 -25.68 -3.04 55.35
N GLN A 119 -26.55 -2.12 55.73
CA GLN A 119 -26.38 -0.70 55.35
C GLN A 119 -25.12 -0.06 55.96
N ASN A 120 -24.79 -0.41 57.20
CA ASN A 120 -23.57 0.03 57.84
C ASN A 120 -22.32 -0.58 57.15
N LEU A 121 -22.38 -1.86 56.75
CA LEU A 121 -21.32 -2.51 56.01
C LEU A 121 -21.06 -1.85 54.66
N VAL A 122 -22.12 -1.58 53.88
CA VAL A 122 -22.04 -0.90 52.58
C VAL A 122 -21.50 0.51 52.76
N ARG A 123 -21.98 1.29 53.71
CA ARG A 123 -21.52 2.66 53.96
C ARG A 123 -20.06 2.68 54.47
N ASP A 124 -19.68 1.86 55.42
CA ASP A 124 -18.40 1.99 56.13
C ASP A 124 -17.25 1.34 55.36
N MET A 125 -17.51 0.29 54.60
CA MET A 125 -16.52 -0.43 53.81
C MET A 125 -16.76 -0.29 52.31
N GLY A 126 -18.01 -0.42 51.82
CA GLY A 126 -18.34 -0.45 50.41
C GLY A 126 -17.91 0.83 49.72
N GLU A 127 -18.40 1.99 50.19
CA GLU A 127 -18.08 3.29 49.56
C GLU A 127 -16.58 3.57 49.51
N LYS A 128 -15.83 3.22 50.58
CA LYS A 128 -14.40 3.43 50.64
C LYS A 128 -13.61 2.50 49.73
N THR A 129 -13.99 1.23 49.68
CA THR A 129 -13.30 0.24 48.84
C THR A 129 -13.61 0.43 47.37
N GLU A 130 -14.85 0.76 47.03
CA GLU A 130 -15.25 1.08 45.65
C GLU A 130 -14.58 2.35 45.11
N THR A 131 -14.52 3.42 45.93
CA THR A 131 -13.81 4.64 45.53
C THR A 131 -12.34 4.38 45.30
N ASN A 132 -11.67 3.68 46.21
CA ASN A 132 -10.25 3.36 46.09
C ASN A 132 -9.99 2.46 44.86
N LEU A 133 -10.88 1.49 44.61
CA LEU A 133 -10.77 0.60 43.46
C LEU A 133 -10.95 1.35 42.15
N THR A 134 -11.97 2.22 42.07
CA THR A 134 -12.25 3.04 40.89
C THR A 134 -11.08 3.98 40.57
N GLU A 135 -10.55 4.68 41.58
CA GLU A 135 -9.40 5.57 41.41
C GLU A 135 -8.15 4.82 40.90
N ASN A 136 -7.87 3.60 41.37
CA ASN A 136 -6.74 2.81 40.92
C ASN A 136 -6.95 2.22 39.52
N LEU A 137 -8.18 1.86 39.14
CA LEU A 137 -8.53 1.45 37.79
C LEU A 137 -8.43 2.61 36.78
N GLU A 138 -9.07 3.75 37.09
CA GLU A 138 -9.01 4.94 36.24
C GLU A 138 -7.57 5.47 36.10
N GLY A 139 -6.81 5.47 37.20
CA GLY A 139 -5.38 5.81 37.17
C GLY A 139 -4.58 4.88 36.27
N GLY A 140 -4.82 3.58 36.33
CA GLY A 140 -4.19 2.60 35.46
C GLY A 140 -4.56 2.78 33.99
N ILE A 141 -5.83 3.01 33.69
CA ILE A 141 -6.34 3.28 32.33
C ILE A 141 -5.76 4.60 31.80
N SER A 142 -5.73 5.66 32.61
CA SER A 142 -5.19 6.97 32.22
C SER A 142 -3.68 6.92 31.94
N GLU A 143 -2.91 6.26 32.81
CA GLU A 143 -1.46 6.07 32.61
C GLU A 143 -1.17 5.33 31.31
N GLN A 144 -1.95 4.30 31.04
CA GLN A 144 -1.85 3.51 29.82
C GLN A 144 -2.22 4.32 28.58
N SER A 145 -3.28 5.13 28.65
CA SER A 145 -3.68 6.03 27.56
C SER A 145 -2.57 7.04 27.23
N LYS A 146 -1.88 7.57 28.26
CA LYS A 146 -0.72 8.44 28.07
C LYS A 146 0.42 7.75 27.35
N LEU A 147 0.77 6.53 27.78
CA LEU A 147 1.82 5.73 27.13
C LEU A 147 1.48 5.42 25.67
N TYR A 148 0.22 5.07 25.40
CA TYR A 148 -0.26 4.85 24.03
C TYR A 148 -0.14 6.11 23.18
N ASN A 149 -0.60 7.25 23.66
CA ASN A 149 -0.52 8.53 22.96
C ASN A 149 0.95 8.93 22.71
N GLN A 150 1.85 8.76 23.67
CA GLN A 150 3.28 9.00 23.49
C GLN A 150 3.89 8.07 22.40
N ALA A 151 3.50 6.80 22.36
CA ALA A 151 3.96 5.87 21.32
C ALA A 151 3.42 6.25 19.93
N VAL A 152 2.15 6.68 19.86
CA VAL A 152 1.54 7.18 18.61
C VAL A 152 2.23 8.46 18.15
N ASP A 153 2.46 9.42 19.04
CA ASP A 153 3.15 10.68 18.71
C ASP A 153 4.58 10.42 18.21
N MET A 154 5.30 9.49 18.85
CA MET A 154 6.63 9.10 18.43
C MET A 154 6.62 8.46 17.04
N ASN A 155 5.65 7.56 16.77
CA ASN A 155 5.48 6.97 15.44
C ASN A 155 5.13 8.03 14.37
N ILE A 156 4.29 9.01 14.69
CA ILE A 156 3.95 10.12 13.80
C ILE A 156 5.20 10.96 13.49
N GLN A 157 6.05 11.25 14.48
CA GLN A 157 7.29 12.00 14.27
C GLN A 157 8.28 11.23 13.38
N VAL A 158 8.48 9.93 13.63
CA VAL A 158 9.32 9.07 12.80
C VAL A 158 8.79 9.02 11.36
N THR A 159 7.47 8.87 11.18
CA THR A 159 6.85 8.86 9.85
C THR A 159 7.04 10.18 9.11
N LYS A 160 6.94 11.32 9.79
CA LYS A 160 7.22 12.64 9.19
C LYS A 160 8.67 12.76 8.72
N ILE A 161 9.62 12.32 9.53
CA ILE A 161 11.05 12.35 9.18
C ILE A 161 11.31 11.46 7.95
N LEU A 162 10.77 10.23 7.93
CA LEU A 162 10.90 9.32 6.78
C LEU A 162 10.28 9.91 5.52
N PHE A 163 9.15 10.61 5.63
CA PHE A 163 8.50 11.26 4.49
C PHE A 163 9.36 12.39 3.92
N VAL A 164 9.99 13.21 4.77
CA VAL A 164 10.92 14.27 4.33
C VAL A 164 12.14 13.67 3.63
N ILE A 165 12.72 12.59 4.18
CA ILE A 165 13.84 11.88 3.56
C ILE A 165 13.42 11.31 2.19
N PHE A 166 12.24 10.72 2.08
CA PHE A 166 11.71 10.19 0.83
C PHE A 166 11.57 11.27 -0.25
N ILE A 167 11.05 12.45 0.11
CA ILE A 167 10.95 13.58 -0.81
C ILE A 167 12.35 14.04 -1.27
N MET A 168 13.29 14.18 -0.34
CA MET A 168 14.66 14.55 -0.67
C MET A 168 15.31 13.56 -1.66
N VAL A 169 15.21 12.26 -1.39
CA VAL A 169 15.74 11.21 -2.28
C VAL A 169 15.04 11.27 -3.65
N SER A 170 13.73 11.44 -3.69
CA SER A 170 12.96 11.56 -4.93
C SER A 170 13.43 12.74 -5.79
N VAL A 171 13.65 13.90 -5.18
CA VAL A 171 14.17 15.09 -5.89
C VAL A 171 15.57 14.82 -6.44
N VAL A 172 16.47 14.19 -5.67
CA VAL A 172 17.81 13.84 -6.13
C VAL A 172 17.76 12.89 -7.32
N VAL A 173 16.92 11.85 -7.27
CA VAL A 173 16.74 10.90 -8.38
C VAL A 173 16.22 11.61 -9.64
N LEU A 174 15.24 12.50 -9.50
CA LEU A 174 14.71 13.28 -10.64
C LEU A 174 15.79 14.19 -11.26
N LEU A 175 16.64 14.81 -10.46
CA LEU A 175 17.74 15.64 -10.94
C LEU A 175 18.79 14.80 -11.69
N ILE A 176 19.11 13.62 -11.17
CA ILE A 176 20.02 12.68 -11.83
C ILE A 176 19.43 12.21 -13.16
N MET A 177 18.18 11.73 -13.19
CA MET A 177 17.50 11.30 -14.42
C MET A 177 17.47 12.41 -15.48
N ARG A 178 17.17 13.64 -15.06
CA ARG A 178 17.17 14.77 -15.99
C ARG A 178 18.54 15.02 -16.60
N ARG A 179 19.63 14.85 -15.82
CA ARG A 179 20.98 15.11 -16.27
C ARG A 179 21.56 13.97 -17.11
N THR A 180 21.31 12.71 -16.72
CA THR A 180 21.91 11.54 -17.37
C THR A 180 21.09 11.01 -18.53
N VAL A 181 19.78 11.12 -18.51
CA VAL A 181 18.90 10.53 -19.55
C VAL A 181 18.20 11.60 -20.39
N SER A 182 17.44 12.52 -19.76
CA SER A 182 16.57 13.42 -20.53
C SER A 182 17.35 14.41 -21.41
N LYS A 183 18.41 15.03 -20.89
CA LYS A 183 19.20 15.99 -21.67
C LYS A 183 19.95 15.35 -22.84
N PRO A 184 20.69 14.23 -22.65
CA PRO A 184 21.36 13.57 -23.77
C PRO A 184 20.40 13.05 -24.84
N ALA A 185 19.28 12.44 -24.43
CA ALA A 185 18.26 11.94 -25.36
C ALA A 185 17.63 13.08 -26.21
N SER A 186 17.27 14.19 -25.57
CA SER A 186 16.75 15.36 -26.25
C SER A 186 17.79 15.99 -27.22
N ALA A 187 19.05 16.03 -26.82
CA ALA A 187 20.13 16.53 -27.68
C ALA A 187 20.35 15.62 -28.91
N ALA A 188 20.31 14.30 -28.73
CA ALA A 188 20.41 13.33 -29.84
C ALA A 188 19.23 13.49 -30.82
N SER A 189 18.01 13.58 -30.31
CA SER A 189 16.81 13.78 -31.13
C SER A 189 16.88 15.08 -31.92
N CYS A 190 17.23 16.19 -31.30
CA CYS A 190 17.35 17.48 -31.96
C CYS A 190 18.40 17.49 -33.08
N GLN A 191 19.56 16.86 -32.84
CA GLN A 191 20.61 16.74 -33.87
C GLN A 191 20.17 15.83 -35.02
N LEU A 192 19.45 14.75 -34.74
CA LEU A 192 18.89 13.89 -35.78
C LEU A 192 17.85 14.64 -36.64
N ASP A 193 16.95 15.38 -35.99
CA ASP A 193 15.94 16.21 -36.70
C ASP A 193 16.60 17.22 -37.62
N HIS A 194 17.69 17.85 -37.19
CA HIS A 194 18.46 18.75 -38.03
C HIS A 194 19.09 18.06 -39.26
N ILE A 195 19.61 16.85 -39.08
CA ILE A 195 20.17 16.08 -40.19
C ILE A 195 19.08 15.68 -41.18
N ILE A 196 17.91 15.27 -40.71
CA ILE A 196 16.75 14.92 -41.54
C ILE A 196 16.24 16.15 -42.31
N ASP A 197 16.13 17.29 -41.63
CA ASP A 197 15.68 18.54 -42.26
C ASP A 197 16.65 19.01 -43.37
N ASP A 198 17.95 18.92 -43.14
CA ASP A 198 18.98 19.20 -44.14
C ASP A 198 18.87 18.26 -45.37
N ILE A 199 18.58 16.98 -45.13
CA ILE A 199 18.35 16.01 -46.22
C ILE A 199 17.09 16.42 -47.05
N ASN A 200 15.99 16.73 -46.38
CA ASN A 200 14.73 17.10 -47.02
C ASN A 200 14.84 18.40 -47.84
N LYS A 201 15.62 19.35 -47.39
CA LYS A 201 15.87 20.62 -48.09
C LYS A 201 16.89 20.52 -49.26
N LYS A 202 17.27 19.31 -49.66
CA LYS A 202 18.27 19.05 -50.71
C LYS A 202 19.67 19.63 -50.41
N LYS A 203 19.95 19.98 -49.16
CA LYS A 203 21.23 20.40 -48.67
C LYS A 203 21.95 19.26 -47.91
N GLY A 204 21.55 18.03 -48.17
CA GLY A 204 21.86 16.84 -47.35
C GLY A 204 23.36 16.64 -47.15
N ASP A 205 23.85 17.22 -46.05
CA ASP A 205 25.21 17.01 -45.59
C ASP A 205 25.23 15.78 -44.69
N LEU A 206 25.44 14.62 -45.30
CA LEU A 206 25.61 13.33 -44.58
C LEU A 206 26.97 13.24 -43.85
N THR A 207 27.78 14.30 -43.82
CA THR A 207 29.01 14.31 -43.04
C THR A 207 28.77 14.63 -41.55
N LYS A 208 27.64 15.24 -41.23
CA LYS A 208 27.23 15.54 -39.86
C LYS A 208 27.08 14.26 -39.04
N ARG A 209 27.40 14.35 -37.76
CA ARG A 209 27.30 13.24 -36.78
C ARG A 209 26.61 13.71 -35.55
N ILE A 210 25.92 12.77 -34.89
CA ILE A 210 25.35 12.98 -33.56
C ILE A 210 26.52 12.92 -32.56
N THR A 211 26.69 14.00 -31.80
CA THR A 211 27.72 14.12 -30.77
C THR A 211 27.07 14.19 -29.39
N VAL A 212 26.75 13.05 -28.82
CA VAL A 212 26.22 12.91 -27.46
C VAL A 212 27.28 12.23 -26.60
N ARG A 213 27.70 12.91 -25.53
CA ARG A 213 28.62 12.36 -24.54
C ARG A 213 27.86 11.60 -23.47
N SER A 214 27.45 10.39 -23.75
CA SER A 214 26.87 9.47 -22.79
C SER A 214 27.57 8.11 -22.95
N HIS A 215 27.75 7.40 -21.83
CA HIS A 215 28.36 6.06 -21.82
C HIS A 215 27.34 4.97 -21.54
N ASP A 216 26.07 5.31 -21.68
CA ASP A 216 24.90 4.46 -21.46
C ASP A 216 24.26 4.05 -22.80
N GLU A 217 23.04 3.55 -22.73
CA GLU A 217 22.23 3.14 -23.89
C GLU A 217 22.01 4.29 -24.89
N ILE A 218 21.97 5.53 -24.40
CA ILE A 218 21.84 6.72 -25.27
C ILE A 218 23.12 6.96 -26.07
N GLY A 219 24.27 6.70 -25.48
CA GLY A 219 25.56 6.72 -26.18
C GLY A 219 25.63 5.65 -27.26
N GLN A 220 25.24 4.42 -26.96
CA GLN A 220 25.18 3.31 -27.92
C GLN A 220 24.18 3.59 -29.06
N LEU A 221 23.02 4.17 -28.76
CA LEU A 221 22.04 4.58 -29.77
C LEU A 221 22.63 5.63 -30.70
N SER A 222 23.33 6.63 -30.18
CA SER A 222 23.97 7.69 -30.96
C SER A 222 25.04 7.14 -31.89
N GLU A 223 25.84 6.17 -31.44
CA GLU A 223 26.84 5.46 -32.25
C GLU A 223 26.16 4.62 -33.34
N GLY A 224 25.09 3.89 -33.02
CA GLY A 224 24.29 3.13 -33.99
C GLY A 224 23.74 4.02 -35.11
N ILE A 225 23.20 5.21 -34.76
CA ILE A 225 22.72 6.19 -35.75
C ILE A 225 23.90 6.71 -36.60
N ASN A 226 25.03 7.03 -36.02
CA ASN A 226 26.23 7.47 -36.78
C ASN A 226 26.70 6.39 -37.77
N ASN A 227 26.70 5.13 -37.36
CA ASN A 227 27.05 4.00 -38.24
C ASN A 227 26.02 3.86 -39.38
N PHE A 228 24.74 4.05 -39.10
CA PHE A 228 23.69 4.07 -40.13
C PHE A 228 23.94 5.20 -41.14
N ILE A 229 24.26 6.41 -40.71
CA ILE A 229 24.61 7.53 -41.60
C ILE A 229 25.82 7.20 -42.48
N ILE A 230 26.82 6.52 -41.95
CA ILE A 230 28.01 6.06 -42.74
C ILE A 230 27.57 5.07 -43.82
N GLN A 231 26.70 4.11 -43.51
CA GLN A 231 26.21 3.17 -44.51
C GLN A 231 25.40 3.88 -45.62
N LEU A 232 24.55 4.85 -45.24
CA LEU A 232 23.82 5.67 -46.21
C LEU A 232 24.78 6.44 -47.13
N GLN A 233 25.85 7.04 -46.59
CA GLN A 233 26.89 7.69 -47.42
C GLN A 233 27.52 6.75 -48.45
N MET A 234 27.84 5.53 -48.06
CA MET A 234 28.43 4.55 -48.97
C MET A 234 27.45 4.15 -50.08
N VAL A 235 26.15 3.94 -49.74
CA VAL A 235 25.10 3.62 -50.71
C VAL A 235 24.94 4.77 -51.72
N ILE A 236 24.85 6.00 -51.25
CA ILE A 236 24.70 7.18 -52.13
C ILE A 236 25.90 7.35 -53.05
N ARG A 237 27.11 7.20 -52.56
CA ARG A 237 28.36 7.22 -53.41
C ARG A 237 28.30 6.14 -54.49
N LYS A 238 27.90 4.91 -54.13
CA LYS A 238 27.80 3.81 -55.06
C LYS A 238 26.76 4.10 -56.17
N VAL A 239 25.59 4.62 -55.78
CA VAL A 239 24.51 5.03 -56.73
C VAL A 239 25.05 6.13 -57.67
N HIS A 240 25.72 7.14 -57.13
CA HIS A 240 26.30 8.21 -57.93
C HIS A 240 27.31 7.68 -58.94
N HIS A 241 28.26 6.86 -58.51
CA HIS A 241 29.26 6.25 -59.41
C HIS A 241 28.59 5.36 -60.50
N GLN A 242 27.54 4.62 -60.13
CA GLN A 242 26.80 3.77 -61.07
C GLN A 242 26.00 4.59 -62.09
N SER A 243 25.49 5.79 -61.64
CA SER A 243 24.81 6.74 -62.54
C SER A 243 25.81 7.32 -63.56
N GLU A 244 27.02 7.74 -63.10
CA GLU A 244 28.05 8.22 -64.00
C GLU A 244 28.49 7.17 -65.03
N SER A 245 28.67 5.91 -64.55
CA SER A 245 29.01 4.79 -65.48
C SER A 245 27.89 4.54 -66.46
N MET A 246 26.63 4.64 -66.05
CA MET A 246 25.47 4.53 -66.94
C MET A 246 25.40 5.65 -67.96
N GLN A 247 25.67 6.90 -67.57
CA GLN A 247 25.77 8.03 -68.55
C GLN A 247 26.85 7.83 -69.58
N ASN A 248 28.03 7.34 -69.16
CA ASN A 248 29.14 7.02 -70.07
C ASN A 248 28.76 5.90 -71.05
N SER A 249 28.07 4.86 -70.55
CA SER A 249 27.58 3.76 -71.40
C SER A 249 26.54 4.22 -72.39
N LEU A 250 25.64 5.11 -71.98
CA LEU A 250 24.66 5.73 -72.88
C LEU A 250 25.34 6.59 -73.95
N GLY A 251 26.43 7.31 -73.61
CA GLY A 251 27.21 8.06 -74.56
C GLY A 251 27.87 7.17 -75.63
N VAL A 252 28.47 6.06 -75.20
CA VAL A 252 29.02 5.04 -76.16
C VAL A 252 27.95 4.42 -77.00
N MET A 253 26.81 4.03 -76.42
CA MET A 253 25.69 3.46 -77.19
C MET A 253 25.11 4.42 -78.22
N ASN A 254 25.01 5.72 -77.91
CA ASN A 254 24.58 6.74 -78.85
C ASN A 254 25.55 6.88 -80.06
N THR A 255 26.86 6.79 -79.78
CA THR A 255 27.87 6.78 -80.83
C THR A 255 27.77 5.54 -81.73
N GLU A 256 27.55 4.35 -81.16
CA GLU A 256 27.38 3.12 -81.91
C GLU A 256 26.10 3.11 -82.75
N VAL A 257 24.99 3.65 -82.20
CA VAL A 257 23.73 3.80 -82.94
C VAL A 257 23.90 4.75 -84.14
N ASN A 258 24.61 5.87 -83.98
CA ASN A 258 24.92 6.78 -85.08
C ASN A 258 25.78 6.12 -86.17
N SER A 259 26.85 5.41 -85.76
CA SER A 259 27.69 4.66 -86.70
C SER A 259 26.91 3.55 -87.43
N SER A 260 26.00 2.87 -86.71
CA SER A 260 25.12 1.86 -87.34
C SER A 260 24.16 2.49 -88.36
N SER A 261 23.62 3.68 -88.04
CA SER A 261 22.75 4.42 -88.94
C SER A 261 23.53 4.85 -90.22
N GLU A 262 24.77 5.33 -90.09
CA GLU A 262 25.66 5.64 -91.24
C GLU A 262 25.91 4.42 -92.09
N ASN A 263 26.22 3.22 -91.45
CA ASN A 263 26.38 1.99 -92.19
C ASN A 263 25.13 1.51 -92.93
N VAL A 264 23.93 1.67 -92.29
CA VAL A 264 22.65 1.38 -93.01
C VAL A 264 22.45 2.29 -94.19
N ASN A 265 22.75 3.59 -94.12
CA ASN A 265 22.69 4.51 -95.24
C ASN A 265 23.66 4.14 -96.35
N TYR A 266 24.88 3.76 -95.97
CA TYR A 266 25.91 3.22 -96.90
C TYR A 266 25.41 2.00 -97.65
N ILE A 267 24.87 1.01 -96.94
CA ILE A 267 24.29 -0.22 -97.49
C ILE A 267 23.14 0.11 -98.45
N ALA A 268 22.21 1.05 -98.04
CA ALA A 268 21.13 1.49 -98.91
C ALA A 268 21.65 2.09 -100.22
N THR A 269 22.66 3.00 -100.17
CA THR A 269 23.30 3.56 -101.37
C THR A 269 23.97 2.50 -102.25
N THR A 270 24.68 1.56 -101.65
CA THR A 270 25.30 0.42 -102.43
C THR A 270 24.25 -0.44 -103.05
N MET A 271 23.12 -0.72 -102.41
CA MET A 271 22.02 -1.47 -102.98
C MET A 271 21.37 -0.79 -104.19
N GLU A 272 21.26 0.58 -104.11
CA GLU A 272 20.79 1.38 -105.23
C GLU A 272 21.76 1.28 -106.45
N GLU A 273 23.06 1.34 -106.19
CA GLU A 273 24.08 1.16 -107.23
C GLU A 273 24.06 -0.25 -107.83
N ILE A 274 23.91 -1.28 -107.01
CA ILE A 274 23.76 -2.67 -107.48
C ILE A 274 22.51 -2.81 -108.32
N THR A 275 21.36 -2.22 -107.92
CA THR A 275 20.12 -2.31 -108.63
C THR A 275 20.29 -1.61 -110.02
N ALA A 276 20.89 -0.45 -110.05
CA ALA A 276 21.19 0.26 -111.30
C ALA A 276 22.13 -0.54 -112.18
N SER A 277 23.13 -1.23 -111.69
CA SER A 277 24.06 -2.11 -112.39
C SER A 277 23.31 -3.37 -113.01
N MET A 278 22.40 -3.94 -112.18
CA MET A 278 21.55 -5.06 -112.65
C MET A 278 20.61 -4.67 -113.77
N ASP A 279 20.00 -3.49 -113.66
CA ASP A 279 19.14 -2.97 -114.77
C ASP A 279 19.97 -2.73 -116.06
N CYS A 280 21.21 -2.22 -115.91
CA CYS A 280 22.10 -2.07 -117.03
C CYS A 280 22.47 -3.41 -117.68
N LEU A 281 22.76 -4.47 -116.82
CA LEU A 281 23.04 -5.81 -117.35
C LEU A 281 21.84 -6.51 -118.03
N LEU A 282 20.68 -6.31 -117.46
CA LEU A 282 19.41 -6.75 -118.15
C LEU A 282 19.24 -6.16 -119.56
N TYR A 283 19.45 -4.83 -119.59
CA TYR A 283 19.32 -4.10 -120.87
C TYR A 283 20.35 -4.55 -121.89
N THR A 284 21.58 -4.88 -121.48
CA THR A 284 22.60 -5.41 -122.40
C THR A 284 22.36 -6.85 -122.80
N SER A 285 21.72 -7.68 -121.93
CA SER A 285 21.33 -9.09 -122.26
C SER A 285 20.17 -9.18 -123.27
N ASP A 286 19.24 -8.24 -123.20
CA ASP A 286 18.08 -8.21 -124.16
C ASP A 286 18.52 -7.68 -125.52
N ALA A 287 19.70 -7.02 -125.65
CA ALA A 287 20.20 -6.44 -126.88
C ALA A 287 21.12 -7.37 -127.72
N ALA A 288 21.47 -8.62 -127.22
CA ALA A 288 22.32 -9.64 -127.85
C ALA A 288 21.45 -10.75 -128.41
#